data_e22ec296d74fda4fdeb62946560d8e43
#
_entry.id   e22ec296d74fda4fdeb62946560d8e43
#
_cell.length_a   1.000
_cell.length_b   1.000
_cell.length_c   1.000
_cell.angle_alpha   90.00
_cell.angle_beta   90.00
_cell.angle_gamma   90.00
#
_symmetry.space_group_name_H-M   'P 1'
#
loop_
_entity.id
_entity.type
_entity.pdbx_description
1 polymer ?
#
loop_
_entity_poly.entity_id
_entity_poly.type
_entity_poly.pdbx_seq_one_letter_code
_entity_poly.pdbx_strand_id
1 'polypeptide(L)'
;MSHRLTAEDTRLPRILVVDDTPDNLFLMQGLFEDRYDVVPAGSGAAGLEVIMSNNPPDIVLLDIMMPGMDGYEVLRRLRQHAPTANIPVIFLTALASRQDQDLGINLGAVDYLTKPVNPEQVVARVEAHVQATAHMRRMEVLSERLSRHLSPDVWQRLFHGAGKETISFRQRTLTVLFIESGDLGGWTRFSQEGFMAEVRRLASNHYGAVDDFGWGGTVVFFEDAGDAVRTALDLQRSAPELKLRMGIHTCSCELGTFRVSGESHCTLIGPETAATAHVAATAAYGSIVISPDAYALVQELVQEDVEGCLLTEEFQDSDVATASLTPTSSMGSAASTFAGLGTC
;
A
#
# COMPACT_ATOMS: atom_id res chain seq x y z
N MET A 1 -17.26 10.61 1.41
CA MET A 1 -16.49 10.52 2.68
C MET A 1 -15.21 9.80 2.33
N SER A 2 -14.12 10.56 2.17
CA SER A 2 -12.81 10.01 1.79
C SER A 2 -12.19 9.35 3.02
N HIS A 3 -12.11 8.03 3.03
CA HIS A 3 -11.22 7.33 3.96
C HIS A 3 -9.78 7.72 3.58
N ARG A 4 -9.15 8.52 4.42
CA ARG A 4 -7.69 8.71 4.44
C ARG A 4 -7.08 7.33 4.73
N LEU A 5 -6.48 6.72 3.73
CA LEU A 5 -5.49 5.68 3.92
C LEU A 5 -4.26 6.41 4.49
N THR A 6 -4.06 6.28 5.78
CA THR A 6 -2.96 6.88 6.51
C THR A 6 -1.70 6.03 6.34
N ALA A 7 -0.55 6.63 6.58
CA ALA A 7 0.82 6.08 6.52
C ALA A 7 1.08 4.89 7.50
N GLU A 8 0.13 3.98 7.65
CA GLU A 8 0.13 2.92 8.66
C GLU A 8 0.88 1.64 8.25
N ASP A 9 1.26 1.49 6.97
CA ASP A 9 1.74 0.18 6.49
C ASP A 9 3.27 0.01 6.44
N THR A 10 4.05 1.02 6.86
CA THR A 10 5.53 0.89 7.01
C THR A 10 5.99 0.74 8.46
N ARG A 11 5.05 0.83 9.44
CA ARG A 11 5.38 0.68 10.87
C ARG A 11 5.52 -0.79 11.24
N LEU A 12 6.39 -1.06 12.22
CA LEU A 12 6.42 -2.36 12.87
C LEU A 12 5.04 -2.67 13.48
N PRO A 13 4.53 -3.91 13.37
CA PRO A 13 3.28 -4.29 14.02
C PRO A 13 3.37 -4.06 15.52
N ARG A 14 2.30 -3.55 16.13
CA ARG A 14 2.27 -3.14 17.52
C ARG A 14 1.70 -4.23 18.42
N ILE A 15 2.46 -4.63 19.43
CA ILE A 15 2.03 -5.60 20.46
C ILE A 15 1.78 -4.87 21.77
N LEU A 16 0.57 -5.03 22.32
CA LEU A 16 0.29 -4.63 23.67
C LEU A 16 0.46 -5.85 24.61
N VAL A 17 1.26 -5.71 25.66
CA VAL A 17 1.41 -6.72 26.71
C VAL A 17 0.82 -6.17 27.99
N VAL A 18 -0.20 -6.85 28.53
CA VAL A 18 -0.89 -6.46 29.76
C VAL A 18 -0.65 -7.53 30.83
N ASP A 19 0.10 -7.20 31.84
CA ASP A 19 0.44 -8.09 32.96
C ASP A 19 0.79 -7.25 34.18
N ASP A 20 0.33 -7.59 35.38
CA ASP A 20 0.61 -6.83 36.61
C ASP A 20 2.00 -7.12 37.21
N THR A 21 2.70 -8.10 36.64
CA THR A 21 4.06 -8.50 37.07
C THR A 21 5.11 -7.87 36.16
N PRO A 22 5.97 -6.95 36.66
CA PRO A 22 6.97 -6.27 35.85
C PRO A 22 7.97 -7.20 35.15
N ASP A 23 8.32 -8.31 35.76
CA ASP A 23 9.25 -9.30 35.17
C ASP A 23 8.66 -9.96 33.93
N ASN A 24 7.34 -10.20 33.89
CA ASN A 24 6.66 -10.72 32.73
C ASN A 24 6.66 -9.70 31.61
N LEU A 25 6.38 -8.42 31.88
CA LEU A 25 6.44 -7.33 30.91
C LEU A 25 7.84 -7.20 30.31
N PHE A 26 8.87 -7.23 31.15
CA PHE A 26 10.27 -7.16 30.70
C PHE A 26 10.66 -8.35 29.83
N LEU A 27 10.26 -9.57 30.23
CA LEU A 27 10.49 -10.77 29.42
C LEU A 27 9.86 -10.66 28.03
N MET A 28 8.58 -10.27 27.97
CA MET A 28 7.85 -10.13 26.70
C MET A 28 8.44 -9.02 25.83
N GLN A 29 8.86 -7.90 26.43
CA GLN A 29 9.52 -6.83 25.69
C GLN A 29 10.79 -7.36 25.01
N GLY A 30 11.68 -8.04 25.74
CA GLY A 30 12.91 -8.60 25.18
C GLY A 30 12.68 -9.68 24.10
N LEU A 31 11.52 -10.35 24.10
CA LEU A 31 11.19 -11.34 23.06
C LEU A 31 10.78 -10.71 21.72
N PHE A 32 10.22 -9.50 21.75
CA PHE A 32 9.55 -8.92 20.59
C PHE A 32 10.16 -7.61 20.07
N GLU A 33 10.98 -6.88 20.85
CA GLU A 33 11.48 -5.53 20.53
C GLU A 33 12.23 -5.42 19.19
N ASP A 34 12.86 -6.51 18.73
CA ASP A 34 13.58 -6.51 17.46
C ASP A 34 12.66 -6.46 16.22
N ARG A 35 11.39 -6.85 16.37
CA ARG A 35 10.47 -7.06 15.24
C ARG A 35 9.12 -6.37 15.39
N TYR A 36 8.83 -5.83 16.58
CA TYR A 36 7.54 -5.26 16.91
C TYR A 36 7.68 -3.98 17.76
N ASP A 37 6.72 -3.08 17.65
CA ASP A 37 6.52 -1.98 18.61
C ASP A 37 5.82 -2.52 19.83
N VAL A 38 6.58 -2.77 20.92
CA VAL A 38 6.05 -3.40 22.16
C VAL A 38 5.63 -2.35 23.15
N VAL A 39 4.36 -2.37 23.54
CA VAL A 39 3.78 -1.48 24.55
C VAL A 39 3.44 -2.27 25.80
N PRO A 40 4.15 -2.07 26.92
CA PRO A 40 3.81 -2.69 28.19
C PRO A 40 2.70 -1.93 28.93
N ALA A 41 1.80 -2.65 29.60
CA ALA A 41 0.78 -2.10 30.48
C ALA A 41 0.69 -2.92 31.77
N GLY A 42 0.90 -2.29 32.93
CA GLY A 42 0.92 -2.95 34.24
C GLY A 42 -0.45 -3.19 34.88
N SER A 43 -1.55 -2.98 34.15
CA SER A 43 -2.92 -3.24 34.64
C SER A 43 -3.91 -3.30 33.49
N GLY A 44 -5.07 -3.93 33.74
CA GLY A 44 -6.16 -3.96 32.76
C GLY A 44 -6.66 -2.57 32.36
N ALA A 45 -6.70 -1.62 33.29
CA ALA A 45 -7.10 -0.24 33.00
C ALA A 45 -6.12 0.46 32.05
N ALA A 46 -4.80 0.37 32.32
CA ALA A 46 -3.77 0.92 31.45
C ALA A 46 -3.78 0.25 30.06
N GLY A 47 -4.02 -1.07 30.00
CA GLY A 47 -4.19 -1.79 28.75
C GLY A 47 -5.35 -1.25 27.90
N LEU A 48 -6.51 -0.98 28.54
CA LEU A 48 -7.66 -0.40 27.82
C LEU A 48 -7.39 1.02 27.31
N GLU A 49 -6.64 1.84 28.03
CA GLU A 49 -6.25 3.19 27.55
C GLU A 49 -5.44 3.09 26.26
N VAL A 50 -4.51 2.15 26.16
CA VAL A 50 -3.73 1.91 24.93
C VAL A 50 -4.64 1.39 23.80
N ILE A 51 -5.52 0.42 24.09
CA ILE A 51 -6.45 -0.16 23.12
C ILE A 51 -7.38 0.91 22.51
N MET A 52 -7.87 1.84 23.34
CA MET A 52 -8.81 2.90 22.96
C MET A 52 -8.11 4.15 22.40
N SER A 53 -6.80 4.15 22.29
CA SER A 53 -6.02 5.28 21.76
C SER A 53 -6.19 5.44 20.25
N ASN A 54 -5.68 6.55 19.70
CA ASN A 54 -5.65 6.78 18.25
C ASN A 54 -4.67 5.84 17.49
N ASN A 55 -3.84 5.10 18.23
CA ASN A 55 -2.91 4.12 17.67
C ASN A 55 -3.07 2.79 18.41
N PRO A 56 -4.14 2.03 18.12
CA PRO A 56 -4.43 0.76 18.78
C PRO A 56 -3.38 -0.32 18.41
N PRO A 57 -3.23 -1.36 19.25
CA PRO A 57 -2.32 -2.48 18.95
C PRO A 57 -2.89 -3.39 17.85
N ASP A 58 -1.99 -4.07 17.14
CA ASP A 58 -2.33 -5.11 16.17
C ASP A 58 -2.65 -6.45 16.83
N ILE A 59 -2.12 -6.68 18.06
CA ILE A 59 -2.39 -7.86 18.88
C ILE A 59 -2.21 -7.52 20.35
N VAL A 60 -2.94 -8.22 21.23
CA VAL A 60 -2.86 -8.07 22.69
C VAL A 60 -2.47 -9.40 23.33
N LEU A 61 -1.41 -9.39 24.12
CA LEU A 61 -1.08 -10.44 25.08
C LEU A 61 -1.61 -9.99 26.44
N LEU A 62 -2.51 -10.76 27.04
CA LEU A 62 -3.31 -10.33 28.19
C LEU A 62 -3.29 -11.34 29.31
N ASP A 63 -2.75 -10.95 30.47
CA ASP A 63 -2.92 -11.76 31.67
C ASP A 63 -4.38 -11.74 32.13
N ILE A 64 -4.85 -12.89 32.60
CA ILE A 64 -6.19 -13.02 33.16
C ILE A 64 -6.22 -12.53 34.61
N MET A 65 -5.20 -12.90 35.40
CA MET A 65 -5.20 -12.72 36.84
C MET A 65 -4.52 -11.41 37.24
N MET A 66 -5.25 -10.32 37.17
CA MET A 66 -4.75 -9.00 37.56
C MET A 66 -5.63 -8.36 38.63
N PRO A 67 -5.05 -7.57 39.58
CA PRO A 67 -5.83 -6.87 40.57
C PRO A 67 -6.71 -5.77 39.95
N GLY A 68 -7.92 -5.63 40.49
CA GLY A 68 -8.87 -4.62 40.08
C GLY A 68 -9.67 -5.02 38.84
N MET A 69 -9.07 -4.92 37.65
CA MET A 69 -9.72 -5.31 36.40
C MET A 69 -9.00 -6.55 35.82
N ASP A 70 -9.70 -7.67 35.79
CA ASP A 70 -9.17 -8.92 35.23
C ASP A 70 -9.16 -8.92 33.69
N GLY A 71 -8.45 -9.89 33.11
CA GLY A 71 -8.31 -9.99 31.66
C GLY A 71 -9.63 -10.27 30.93
N TYR A 72 -10.57 -10.95 31.56
CA TYR A 72 -11.87 -11.20 30.95
C TYR A 72 -12.70 -9.91 30.82
N GLU A 73 -12.62 -9.02 31.80
CA GLU A 73 -13.27 -7.72 31.74
C GLU A 73 -12.64 -6.81 30.67
N VAL A 74 -11.31 -6.83 30.56
CA VAL A 74 -10.59 -6.11 29.49
C VAL A 74 -11.08 -6.60 28.14
N LEU A 75 -11.09 -7.92 27.89
CA LEU A 75 -11.55 -8.51 26.63
C LEU A 75 -13.02 -8.15 26.32
N ARG A 76 -13.89 -8.20 27.31
CA ARG A 76 -15.30 -7.87 27.16
C ARG A 76 -15.50 -6.43 26.70
N ARG A 77 -14.78 -5.47 27.33
CA ARG A 77 -14.83 -4.05 26.94
C ARG A 77 -14.27 -3.81 25.53
N LEU A 78 -13.17 -4.47 25.21
CA LEU A 78 -12.55 -4.42 23.89
C LEU A 78 -13.54 -4.89 22.80
N ARG A 79 -14.28 -5.98 23.05
CA ARG A 79 -15.27 -6.53 22.10
C ARG A 79 -16.53 -5.68 21.96
N GLN A 80 -16.88 -4.89 22.95
CA GLN A 80 -18.03 -3.98 22.92
C GLN A 80 -17.79 -2.70 22.10
N HIS A 81 -16.52 -2.36 21.80
CA HIS A 81 -16.17 -1.17 21.07
C HIS A 81 -15.83 -1.53 19.61
N ALA A 82 -16.67 -1.12 18.66
CA ALA A 82 -16.59 -1.53 17.26
C ALA A 82 -15.19 -1.36 16.61
N PRO A 83 -14.45 -0.26 16.81
CA PRO A 83 -13.11 -0.10 16.21
C PRO A 83 -12.07 -1.10 16.71
N THR A 84 -12.23 -1.63 17.93
CA THR A 84 -11.26 -2.55 18.55
C THR A 84 -11.76 -4.01 18.58
N ALA A 85 -13.02 -4.24 18.25
CA ALA A 85 -13.68 -5.54 18.38
C ALA A 85 -12.96 -6.70 17.67
N ASN A 86 -12.19 -6.42 16.61
CA ASN A 86 -11.48 -7.42 15.82
C ASN A 86 -10.00 -7.57 16.19
N ILE A 87 -9.49 -6.81 17.18
CA ILE A 87 -8.11 -6.95 17.62
C ILE A 87 -7.92 -8.35 18.22
N PRO A 88 -6.95 -9.17 17.75
CA PRO A 88 -6.69 -10.48 18.30
C PRO A 88 -6.14 -10.36 19.73
N VAL A 89 -6.68 -11.19 20.64
CA VAL A 89 -6.27 -11.26 22.02
C VAL A 89 -5.85 -12.68 22.34
N ILE A 90 -4.61 -12.84 22.81
CA ILE A 90 -4.06 -14.10 23.33
C ILE A 90 -3.99 -13.98 24.87
N PHE A 91 -4.64 -14.88 25.57
CA PHE A 91 -4.53 -14.91 27.01
C PHE A 91 -3.22 -15.55 27.48
N LEU A 92 -2.59 -14.93 28.47
CA LEU A 92 -1.51 -15.50 29.26
C LEU A 92 -2.09 -15.90 30.62
N THR A 93 -2.13 -17.18 30.96
CA THR A 93 -2.87 -17.63 32.13
C THR A 93 -2.11 -18.69 32.97
N ALA A 94 -2.18 -18.58 34.28
CA ALA A 94 -1.81 -19.66 35.17
C ALA A 94 -2.91 -20.73 35.28
N LEU A 95 -4.12 -20.47 34.77
CA LEU A 95 -5.26 -21.36 34.83
C LEU A 95 -5.16 -22.40 33.69
N ALA A 96 -4.96 -23.64 34.05
CA ALA A 96 -4.82 -24.74 33.09
C ALA A 96 -6.15 -25.53 32.89
N SER A 97 -7.24 -25.12 33.54
CA SER A 97 -8.50 -25.87 33.43
C SER A 97 -9.14 -25.66 32.03
N ARG A 98 -9.75 -26.72 31.50
CA ARG A 98 -10.52 -26.63 30.24
C ARG A 98 -11.65 -25.61 30.32
N GLN A 99 -12.27 -25.46 31.48
CA GLN A 99 -13.38 -24.53 31.68
C GLN A 99 -12.95 -23.06 31.50
N ASP A 100 -11.76 -22.69 31.98
CA ASP A 100 -11.22 -21.33 31.84
C ASP A 100 -10.83 -21.04 30.37
N GLN A 101 -10.30 -22.05 29.69
CA GLN A 101 -9.94 -21.97 28.27
C GLN A 101 -11.20 -21.78 27.40
N ASP A 102 -12.24 -22.60 27.64
CA ASP A 102 -13.51 -22.51 26.93
C ASP A 102 -14.19 -21.15 27.17
N LEU A 103 -14.10 -20.62 28.38
CA LEU A 103 -14.61 -19.29 28.72
C LEU A 103 -13.91 -18.20 27.91
N GLY A 104 -12.56 -18.21 27.85
CA GLY A 104 -11.77 -17.24 27.09
C GLY A 104 -12.11 -17.24 25.60
N ILE A 105 -12.19 -18.42 24.99
CA ILE A 105 -12.55 -18.56 23.56
C ILE A 105 -13.99 -18.09 23.32
N ASN A 106 -14.94 -18.43 24.19
CA ASN A 106 -16.34 -17.99 24.08
C ASN A 106 -16.49 -16.46 24.22
N LEU A 107 -15.59 -15.81 24.97
CA LEU A 107 -15.53 -14.35 25.07
C LEU A 107 -14.85 -13.70 23.85
N GLY A 108 -14.31 -14.49 22.93
CA GLY A 108 -13.72 -14.02 21.69
C GLY A 108 -12.19 -13.86 21.73
N ALA A 109 -11.46 -14.50 22.66
CA ALA A 109 -10.02 -14.63 22.55
C ALA A 109 -9.67 -15.54 21.35
N VAL A 110 -8.57 -15.23 20.66
CA VAL A 110 -8.13 -16.04 19.50
C VAL A 110 -7.25 -17.21 19.92
N ASP A 111 -6.61 -17.12 21.11
CA ASP A 111 -5.73 -18.16 21.63
C ASP A 111 -5.50 -17.97 23.14
N TYR A 112 -4.83 -18.95 23.77
CA TYR A 112 -4.36 -18.87 25.15
C TYR A 112 -3.02 -19.59 25.31
N LEU A 113 -2.22 -19.13 26.24
CA LEU A 113 -0.92 -19.67 26.58
C LEU A 113 -0.82 -19.83 28.11
N THR A 114 -0.42 -21.01 28.57
CA THR A 114 -0.27 -21.29 30.00
C THR A 114 1.08 -20.81 30.50
N LYS A 115 1.09 -20.17 31.69
CA LYS A 115 2.29 -19.81 32.44
C LYS A 115 2.85 -21.05 33.17
N PRO A 116 4.19 -21.27 33.24
CA PRO A 116 5.22 -20.43 32.64
C PRO A 116 5.24 -20.52 31.14
N VAL A 117 5.33 -19.34 30.45
CA VAL A 117 5.28 -19.27 29.00
C VAL A 117 6.57 -19.79 28.38
N ASN A 118 6.44 -20.61 27.33
CA ASN A 118 7.57 -20.98 26.49
C ASN A 118 7.81 -19.87 25.46
N PRO A 119 9.01 -19.21 25.44
CA PRO A 119 9.31 -18.13 24.51
C PRO A 119 9.06 -18.45 23.04
N GLU A 120 9.50 -19.62 22.57
CA GLU A 120 9.32 -20.03 21.16
C GLU A 120 7.84 -20.18 20.81
N GLN A 121 7.03 -20.72 21.74
CA GLN A 121 5.60 -20.90 21.55
C GLN A 121 4.87 -19.55 21.49
N VAL A 122 5.22 -18.61 22.37
CA VAL A 122 4.62 -17.26 22.37
C VAL A 122 4.91 -16.56 21.05
N VAL A 123 6.19 -16.55 20.61
CA VAL A 123 6.59 -15.94 19.34
C VAL A 123 5.85 -16.56 18.18
N ALA A 124 5.81 -17.87 18.06
CA ALA A 124 5.12 -18.55 16.95
C ALA A 124 3.61 -18.24 16.90
N ARG A 125 2.93 -18.15 18.06
CA ARG A 125 1.51 -17.83 18.13
C ARG A 125 1.23 -16.38 17.75
N VAL A 126 2.02 -15.44 18.28
CA VAL A 126 1.91 -14.02 17.92
C VAL A 126 2.12 -13.83 16.43
N GLU A 127 3.19 -14.39 15.87
CA GLU A 127 3.45 -14.30 14.42
C GLU A 127 2.29 -14.84 13.58
N ALA A 128 1.77 -16.02 13.94
CA ALA A 128 0.65 -16.63 13.21
C ALA A 128 -0.60 -15.74 13.22
N HIS A 129 -0.96 -15.16 14.37
CA HIS A 129 -2.15 -14.30 14.49
C HIS A 129 -1.96 -12.94 13.83
N VAL A 130 -0.76 -12.32 13.94
CA VAL A 130 -0.45 -11.07 13.24
C VAL A 130 -0.53 -11.26 11.72
N GLN A 131 0.07 -12.33 11.19
CA GLN A 131 0.02 -12.64 9.76
C GLN A 131 -1.40 -12.93 9.28
N ALA A 132 -2.19 -13.68 10.04
CA ALA A 132 -3.58 -13.97 9.70
C ALA A 132 -4.44 -12.70 9.65
N THR A 133 -4.26 -11.80 10.63
CA THR A 133 -5.00 -10.52 10.66
C THR A 133 -4.59 -9.60 9.52
N ALA A 134 -3.29 -9.50 9.22
CA ALA A 134 -2.80 -8.74 8.08
C ALA A 134 -3.34 -9.31 6.76
N HIS A 135 -3.36 -10.64 6.61
CA HIS A 135 -3.94 -11.28 5.42
C HIS A 135 -5.44 -10.97 5.27
N MET A 136 -6.22 -11.05 6.35
CA MET A 136 -7.65 -10.70 6.30
C MET A 136 -7.87 -9.25 5.90
N ARG A 137 -7.12 -8.29 6.47
CA ARG A 137 -7.20 -6.87 6.09
C ARG A 137 -6.91 -6.65 4.60
N ARG A 138 -5.89 -7.32 4.06
CA ARG A 138 -5.56 -7.26 2.62
C ARG A 138 -6.70 -7.79 1.75
N MET A 139 -7.27 -8.91 2.15
CA MET A 139 -8.41 -9.49 1.46
C MET A 139 -9.64 -8.56 1.48
N GLU A 140 -9.90 -7.89 2.60
CA GLU A 140 -11.00 -6.92 2.72
C GLU A 140 -10.78 -5.71 1.79
N VAL A 141 -9.58 -5.12 1.81
CA VAL A 141 -9.23 -3.99 0.92
C VAL A 141 -9.35 -4.38 -0.55
N LEU A 142 -8.83 -5.55 -0.91
CA LEU A 142 -8.92 -6.05 -2.29
C LEU A 142 -10.38 -6.33 -2.68
N SER A 143 -11.14 -6.97 -1.80
CA SER A 143 -12.56 -7.27 -2.01
C SER A 143 -13.39 -6.01 -2.22
N GLU A 144 -13.23 -5.00 -1.38
CA GLU A 144 -13.93 -3.72 -1.52
C GLU A 144 -13.59 -3.04 -2.86
N ARG A 145 -12.31 -3.02 -3.23
CA ARG A 145 -11.89 -2.44 -4.50
C ARG A 145 -12.50 -3.17 -5.69
N LEU A 146 -12.34 -4.48 -5.74
CA LEU A 146 -12.80 -5.29 -6.88
C LEU A 146 -14.31 -5.35 -6.98
N SER A 147 -15.05 -5.15 -5.89
CA SER A 147 -16.53 -5.10 -5.92
C SER A 147 -17.07 -3.99 -6.83
N ARG A 148 -16.29 -2.94 -7.10
CA ARG A 148 -16.67 -1.81 -7.96
C ARG A 148 -16.36 -2.04 -9.43
N HIS A 149 -15.51 -3.02 -9.74
CA HIS A 149 -14.98 -3.26 -11.10
C HIS A 149 -15.41 -4.61 -11.67
N LEU A 150 -15.68 -5.58 -10.83
CA LEU A 150 -16.11 -6.91 -11.25
C LEU A 150 -17.63 -7.05 -11.21
N SER A 151 -18.18 -7.90 -12.08
CA SER A 151 -19.57 -8.30 -11.95
C SER A 151 -19.80 -9.06 -10.64
N PRO A 152 -21.01 -8.98 -10.04
CA PRO A 152 -21.29 -9.63 -8.76
C PRO A 152 -20.97 -11.13 -8.74
N ASP A 153 -21.22 -11.84 -9.83
CA ASP A 153 -20.95 -13.28 -9.95
C ASP A 153 -19.46 -13.60 -9.95
N VAL A 154 -18.67 -12.78 -10.63
CA VAL A 154 -17.20 -12.93 -10.66
C VAL A 154 -16.62 -12.62 -9.30
N TRP A 155 -17.05 -11.51 -8.68
CA TRP A 155 -16.64 -11.11 -7.34
C TRP A 155 -16.98 -12.18 -6.30
N GLN A 156 -18.20 -12.73 -6.32
CA GLN A 156 -18.60 -13.80 -5.41
C GLN A 156 -17.75 -15.06 -5.57
N ARG A 157 -17.44 -15.46 -6.81
CA ARG A 157 -16.57 -16.62 -7.04
C ARG A 157 -15.17 -16.40 -6.51
N LEU A 158 -14.63 -15.19 -6.66
CA LEU A 158 -13.27 -14.86 -6.23
C LEU A 158 -13.12 -14.86 -4.70
N PHE A 159 -14.09 -14.27 -3.98
CA PHE A 159 -13.97 -14.06 -2.53
C PHE A 159 -14.77 -15.05 -1.67
N HIS A 160 -15.83 -15.66 -2.19
CA HIS A 160 -16.73 -16.53 -1.45
C HIS A 160 -16.97 -17.91 -2.09
N GLY A 161 -16.39 -18.15 -3.28
CA GLY A 161 -16.54 -19.42 -3.98
C GLY A 161 -15.57 -20.50 -3.48
N ALA A 162 -15.98 -21.78 -3.58
CA ALA A 162 -15.08 -22.93 -3.47
C ALA A 162 -14.15 -23.05 -4.71
N GLY A 163 -14.02 -22.00 -5.52
CA GLY A 163 -13.26 -21.98 -6.76
C GLY A 163 -11.75 -21.99 -6.51
N LYS A 164 -11.01 -22.53 -7.47
CA LYS A 164 -9.54 -22.69 -7.47
C LYS A 164 -8.80 -21.36 -7.75
N GLU A 165 -9.43 -20.21 -7.61
CA GLU A 165 -8.82 -18.93 -7.88
C GLU A 165 -8.03 -18.52 -6.63
N THR A 166 -6.71 -18.65 -6.71
CA THR A 166 -5.81 -18.25 -5.62
C THR A 166 -5.47 -16.79 -5.74
N ILE A 167 -5.80 -16.04 -4.69
CA ILE A 167 -5.29 -14.69 -4.50
C ILE A 167 -3.96 -14.79 -3.75
N SER A 168 -2.93 -14.13 -4.25
CA SER A 168 -1.64 -14.07 -3.57
C SER A 168 -1.15 -12.64 -3.45
N PHE A 169 -0.43 -12.36 -2.37
CA PHE A 169 0.16 -11.06 -2.09
C PHE A 169 1.68 -11.19 -2.03
N ARG A 170 2.37 -10.25 -2.67
CA ARG A 170 3.84 -10.23 -2.69
C ARG A 170 4.35 -8.82 -2.51
N GLN A 171 5.28 -8.64 -1.57
CA GLN A 171 6.04 -7.41 -1.44
C GLN A 171 7.06 -7.32 -2.58
N ARG A 172 7.09 -6.17 -3.27
CA ARG A 172 7.98 -5.86 -4.37
C ARG A 172 8.41 -4.40 -4.30
N THR A 173 9.66 -4.11 -4.66
CA THR A 173 10.04 -2.73 -4.99
C THR A 173 9.72 -2.50 -6.45
N LEU A 174 8.82 -1.57 -6.72
CA LEU A 174 8.35 -1.24 -8.06
C LEU A 174 8.41 0.26 -8.29
N THR A 175 8.56 0.65 -9.54
CA THR A 175 8.33 2.02 -9.97
C THR A 175 6.93 2.14 -10.53
N VAL A 176 6.15 3.03 -9.94
CA VAL A 176 4.74 3.25 -10.26
C VAL A 176 4.62 4.53 -11.05
N LEU A 177 3.97 4.46 -12.21
CA LEU A 177 3.57 5.59 -13.04
C LEU A 177 2.06 5.80 -12.88
N PHE A 178 1.67 6.95 -12.34
CA PHE A 178 0.28 7.40 -12.27
C PHE A 178 0.00 8.40 -13.38
N ILE A 179 -1.10 8.22 -14.10
CA ILE A 179 -1.47 9.01 -15.26
C ILE A 179 -2.87 9.57 -15.05
N GLU A 180 -3.01 10.87 -15.17
CA GLU A 180 -4.28 11.59 -15.14
C GLU A 180 -4.42 12.48 -16.37
N SER A 181 -5.61 12.51 -16.97
CA SER A 181 -5.90 13.39 -18.09
C SER A 181 -6.47 14.72 -17.61
N GLY A 182 -5.97 15.84 -18.16
CA GLY A 182 -6.34 17.19 -17.74
C GLY A 182 -7.64 17.74 -18.30
N ASP A 183 -8.10 17.23 -19.42
CA ASP A 183 -9.26 17.79 -20.09
C ASP A 183 -10.16 16.70 -20.70
N LEU A 184 -11.41 16.66 -20.24
CA LEU A 184 -12.44 15.81 -20.81
C LEU A 184 -12.81 16.20 -22.25
N GLY A 185 -12.47 17.42 -22.70
CA GLY A 185 -12.70 17.90 -24.06
C GLY A 185 -11.71 17.35 -25.11
N GLY A 186 -10.52 16.89 -24.69
CA GLY A 186 -9.50 16.30 -25.57
C GLY A 186 -9.82 14.89 -26.07
N TRP A 187 -10.85 14.25 -25.54
CA TRP A 187 -11.31 12.90 -25.92
C TRP A 187 -11.91 12.79 -27.33
N THR A 188 -11.85 13.83 -28.16
CA THR A 188 -12.37 13.79 -29.52
C THR A 188 -11.55 12.92 -30.48
N ARG A 189 -10.26 12.71 -30.21
CA ARG A 189 -9.36 11.88 -31.02
C ARG A 189 -9.17 10.47 -30.45
N PHE A 190 -9.25 10.34 -29.14
CA PHE A 190 -9.20 9.05 -28.44
C PHE A 190 -10.53 8.84 -27.72
N SER A 191 -11.14 7.67 -27.91
CA SER A 191 -12.09 7.17 -26.91
C SER A 191 -11.32 6.74 -25.66
N GLN A 192 -11.98 6.66 -24.53
CA GLN A 192 -11.35 6.15 -23.30
C GLN A 192 -10.73 4.76 -23.52
N GLU A 193 -11.38 3.89 -24.29
CA GLU A 193 -10.88 2.57 -24.68
C GLU A 193 -9.62 2.66 -25.54
N GLY A 194 -9.60 3.57 -26.52
CA GLY A 194 -8.45 3.78 -27.39
C GLY A 194 -7.22 4.29 -26.62
N PHE A 195 -7.43 5.19 -25.67
CA PHE A 195 -6.35 5.65 -24.80
C PHE A 195 -5.81 4.51 -23.91
N MET A 196 -6.68 3.73 -23.30
CA MET A 196 -6.26 2.58 -22.49
C MET A 196 -5.53 1.51 -23.31
N ALA A 197 -5.94 1.30 -24.56
CA ALA A 197 -5.22 0.42 -25.48
C ALA A 197 -3.82 0.93 -25.78
N GLU A 198 -3.66 2.24 -25.97
CA GLU A 198 -2.36 2.88 -26.21
C GLU A 198 -1.47 2.80 -24.95
N VAL A 199 -2.02 3.07 -23.76
CA VAL A 199 -1.29 2.90 -22.49
C VAL A 199 -0.78 1.46 -22.35
N ARG A 200 -1.64 0.45 -22.57
CA ARG A 200 -1.23 -0.96 -22.51
C ARG A 200 -0.14 -1.29 -23.53
N ARG A 201 -0.26 -0.79 -24.74
CA ARG A 201 0.72 -1.01 -25.80
C ARG A 201 2.08 -0.43 -25.43
N LEU A 202 2.13 0.83 -24.97
CA LEU A 202 3.38 1.50 -24.58
C LEU A 202 3.97 0.90 -23.31
N ALA A 203 3.15 0.61 -22.31
CA ALA A 203 3.60 -0.09 -21.11
C ALA A 203 4.22 -1.46 -21.45
N SER A 204 3.58 -2.25 -22.32
CA SER A 204 4.12 -3.56 -22.74
C SER A 204 5.44 -3.44 -23.50
N ASN A 205 5.64 -2.39 -24.29
CA ASN A 205 6.90 -2.15 -25.00
C ASN A 205 8.08 -1.94 -24.02
N HIS A 206 7.78 -1.46 -22.82
CA HIS A 206 8.75 -1.18 -21.76
C HIS A 206 8.54 -2.10 -20.54
N TYR A 207 8.06 -3.33 -20.73
CA TYR A 207 7.89 -4.36 -19.70
C TYR A 207 7.02 -3.93 -18.49
N GLY A 208 6.17 -2.92 -18.67
CA GLY A 208 5.22 -2.46 -17.67
C GLY A 208 3.93 -3.25 -17.64
N ALA A 209 3.29 -3.31 -16.50
CA ALA A 209 1.96 -3.89 -16.30
C ALA A 209 0.97 -2.83 -15.86
N VAL A 210 -0.22 -2.81 -16.50
CA VAL A 210 -1.29 -1.87 -16.17
C VAL A 210 -2.15 -2.44 -15.05
N ASP A 211 -2.44 -1.61 -14.04
CA ASP A 211 -3.44 -1.92 -13.02
C ASP A 211 -4.82 -1.56 -13.57
N ASP A 212 -5.59 -2.58 -13.92
CA ASP A 212 -6.95 -2.42 -14.48
C ASP A 212 -7.97 -1.95 -13.42
N PHE A 213 -7.59 -1.91 -12.14
CA PHE A 213 -8.45 -1.61 -11.00
C PHE A 213 -8.05 -0.32 -10.26
N GLY A 214 -7.40 0.58 -10.98
CA GLY A 214 -6.78 1.79 -10.45
C GLY A 214 -7.70 2.79 -9.75
N TRP A 215 -7.10 3.77 -9.08
CA TRP A 215 -7.69 4.72 -8.14
C TRP A 215 -7.95 6.11 -8.78
N GLY A 216 -8.96 6.24 -9.62
CA GLY A 216 -9.31 7.54 -10.20
C GLY A 216 -8.34 8.07 -11.27
N GLY A 217 -7.35 7.26 -11.66
CA GLY A 217 -6.40 7.48 -12.74
C GLY A 217 -5.88 6.15 -13.27
N THR A 218 -5.05 6.18 -14.30
CA THR A 218 -4.40 4.99 -14.82
C THR A 218 -3.09 4.75 -14.09
N VAL A 219 -2.89 3.54 -13.58
CA VAL A 219 -1.69 3.11 -12.87
C VAL A 219 -0.95 2.08 -13.70
N VAL A 220 0.34 2.29 -13.89
CA VAL A 220 1.25 1.33 -14.53
C VAL A 220 2.43 1.11 -13.61
N PHE A 221 2.88 -0.11 -13.46
CA PHE A 221 4.03 -0.43 -12.62
C PHE A 221 5.09 -1.20 -13.38
N PHE A 222 6.36 -0.97 -12.99
CA PHE A 222 7.55 -1.43 -13.66
C PHE A 222 8.56 -1.97 -12.61
N GLU A 223 9.38 -2.92 -13.03
CA GLU A 223 10.54 -3.34 -12.21
C GLU A 223 11.73 -2.39 -12.39
N ASP A 224 11.84 -1.71 -13.54
CA ASP A 224 12.88 -0.74 -13.87
C ASP A 224 12.31 0.69 -13.93
N ALA A 225 12.97 1.63 -13.28
CA ALA A 225 12.53 3.02 -13.25
C ALA A 225 12.70 3.74 -14.60
N GLY A 226 13.69 3.34 -15.39
CA GLY A 226 13.91 3.87 -16.73
C GLY A 226 12.78 3.52 -17.68
N ASP A 227 12.22 2.32 -17.55
CA ASP A 227 11.08 1.88 -18.37
C ASP A 227 9.81 2.69 -18.04
N ALA A 228 9.61 3.06 -16.79
CA ALA A 228 8.53 3.97 -16.40
C ALA A 228 8.69 5.36 -17.04
N VAL A 229 9.92 5.92 -17.02
CA VAL A 229 10.22 7.21 -17.64
C VAL A 229 10.02 7.15 -19.18
N ARG A 230 10.53 6.11 -19.85
CA ARG A 230 10.34 5.94 -21.31
C ARG A 230 8.86 5.85 -21.66
N THR A 231 8.09 5.08 -20.90
CA THR A 231 6.64 4.96 -21.11
C THR A 231 5.93 6.30 -20.93
N ALA A 232 6.27 7.06 -19.89
CA ALA A 232 5.68 8.38 -19.66
C ALA A 232 5.98 9.38 -20.79
N LEU A 233 7.23 9.40 -21.27
CA LEU A 233 7.63 10.24 -22.40
C LEU A 233 6.93 9.85 -23.70
N ASP A 234 6.83 8.56 -23.99
CA ASP A 234 6.14 8.07 -25.18
C ASP A 234 4.64 8.38 -25.13
N LEU A 235 4.00 8.27 -23.99
CA LEU A 235 2.60 8.68 -23.78
C LEU A 235 2.41 10.17 -24.00
N GLN A 236 3.32 11.01 -23.48
CA GLN A 236 3.25 12.46 -23.67
C GLN A 236 3.38 12.85 -25.16
N ARG A 237 4.22 12.12 -25.92
CA ARG A 237 4.39 12.30 -27.36
C ARG A 237 3.21 11.79 -28.18
N SER A 238 2.62 10.66 -27.80
CA SER A 238 1.53 10.02 -28.54
C SER A 238 0.17 10.73 -28.37
N ALA A 239 -0.06 11.39 -27.25
CA ALA A 239 -1.33 12.04 -26.89
C ALA A 239 -1.14 13.46 -26.31
N PRO A 240 -0.47 14.39 -27.01
CA PRO A 240 -0.17 15.73 -26.49
C PRO A 240 -1.45 16.55 -26.20
N GLU A 241 -2.52 16.29 -26.93
CA GLU A 241 -3.81 16.95 -26.76
C GLU A 241 -4.50 16.64 -25.43
N LEU A 242 -4.21 15.50 -24.81
CA LEU A 242 -4.80 15.11 -23.52
C LEU A 242 -4.17 15.84 -22.34
N LYS A 243 -3.06 16.55 -22.55
CA LYS A 243 -2.33 17.27 -21.50
C LYS A 243 -2.17 16.41 -20.24
N LEU A 244 -1.62 15.21 -20.44
CA LEU A 244 -1.49 14.24 -19.36
C LEU A 244 -0.66 14.82 -18.20
N ARG A 245 -1.12 14.61 -16.99
CA ARG A 245 -0.37 14.85 -15.76
C ARG A 245 0.11 13.50 -15.23
N MET A 246 1.42 13.35 -15.06
CA MET A 246 2.01 12.07 -14.74
C MET A 246 2.95 12.18 -13.55
N GLY A 247 2.90 11.20 -12.65
CA GLY A 247 3.79 11.07 -11.51
C GLY A 247 4.50 9.72 -11.54
N ILE A 248 5.81 9.72 -11.28
CA ILE A 248 6.63 8.52 -11.20
C ILE A 248 7.21 8.42 -9.79
N HIS A 249 6.98 7.29 -9.13
CA HIS A 249 7.44 7.05 -7.77
C HIS A 249 7.94 5.62 -7.64
N THR A 250 9.11 5.43 -7.00
CA THR A 250 9.65 4.11 -6.67
C THR A 250 9.47 3.84 -5.20
N CYS A 251 8.82 2.74 -4.87
CA CYS A 251 8.52 2.37 -3.48
C CYS A 251 8.45 0.85 -3.31
N SER A 252 8.57 0.41 -2.07
CA SER A 252 8.24 -0.96 -1.70
C SER A 252 6.74 -1.06 -1.56
N CYS A 253 6.08 -1.81 -2.42
CA CYS A 253 4.63 -1.94 -2.46
C CYS A 253 4.19 -3.40 -2.45
N GLU A 254 2.95 -3.63 -2.04
CA GLU A 254 2.36 -4.95 -2.06
C GLU A 254 1.55 -5.14 -3.34
N LEU A 255 1.86 -6.21 -4.07
CA LEU A 255 1.19 -6.60 -5.30
C LEU A 255 0.23 -7.76 -5.02
N GLY A 256 -1.06 -7.53 -5.20
CA GLY A 256 -2.08 -8.56 -5.22
C GLY A 256 -2.19 -9.17 -6.62
N THR A 257 -2.03 -10.49 -6.74
CA THR A 257 -2.24 -11.22 -7.98
C THR A 257 -3.39 -12.20 -7.85
N PHE A 258 -4.26 -12.25 -8.85
CA PHE A 258 -5.44 -13.10 -8.85
C PHE A 258 -5.83 -13.48 -10.29
N ARG A 259 -6.71 -14.48 -10.45
CA ARG A 259 -7.17 -14.93 -11.76
C ARG A 259 -8.68 -14.73 -11.89
N VAL A 260 -9.09 -14.14 -13.01
CA VAL A 260 -10.49 -13.95 -13.37
C VAL A 260 -10.71 -14.55 -14.76
N SER A 261 -11.63 -15.48 -14.89
CA SER A 261 -12.00 -16.10 -16.16
C SER A 261 -10.80 -16.74 -16.92
N GLY A 262 -9.77 -17.16 -16.18
CA GLY A 262 -8.55 -17.75 -16.76
C GLY A 262 -7.43 -16.76 -17.03
N GLU A 263 -7.68 -15.47 -17.02
CA GLU A 263 -6.71 -14.40 -17.15
C GLU A 263 -6.10 -14.01 -15.80
N SER A 264 -4.80 -13.73 -15.80
CA SER A 264 -4.09 -13.27 -14.60
C SER A 264 -4.12 -11.75 -14.54
N HIS A 265 -4.53 -11.24 -13.41
CA HIS A 265 -4.58 -9.81 -13.10
C HIS A 265 -3.68 -9.51 -11.91
N CYS A 266 -3.20 -8.27 -11.85
CA CYS A 266 -2.45 -7.76 -10.71
C CYS A 266 -2.90 -6.34 -10.40
N THR A 267 -2.86 -6.00 -9.11
CA THR A 267 -3.20 -4.67 -8.62
C THR A 267 -2.33 -4.34 -7.42
N LEU A 268 -1.96 -3.07 -7.28
CA LEU A 268 -1.23 -2.60 -6.10
C LEU A 268 -2.20 -2.50 -4.91
N ILE A 269 -1.74 -2.98 -3.75
CA ILE A 269 -2.49 -2.92 -2.50
C ILE A 269 -1.65 -2.12 -1.51
N GLY A 270 -2.24 -1.10 -0.92
CA GLY A 270 -1.54 -0.26 0.04
C GLY A 270 -1.59 1.23 -0.30
N PRO A 271 -0.97 2.05 0.54
CA PRO A 271 -0.99 3.51 0.43
C PRO A 271 -0.11 4.06 -0.70
N GLU A 272 0.79 3.24 -1.28
CA GLU A 272 1.79 3.67 -2.26
C GLU A 272 1.16 4.18 -3.55
N THR A 273 0.00 3.63 -3.94
CA THR A 273 -0.77 4.14 -5.09
C THR A 273 -1.24 5.57 -4.84
N ALA A 274 -1.68 5.86 -3.61
CA ALA A 274 -2.08 7.22 -3.22
C ALA A 274 -0.87 8.15 -3.12
N ALA A 275 0.29 7.67 -2.68
CA ALA A 275 1.54 8.42 -2.67
C ALA A 275 1.95 8.81 -4.09
N THR A 276 1.89 7.87 -5.05
CA THR A 276 2.21 8.14 -6.46
C THR A 276 1.21 9.12 -7.08
N ALA A 277 -0.08 8.99 -6.77
CA ALA A 277 -1.09 9.96 -7.19
C ALA A 277 -0.83 11.36 -6.61
N HIS A 278 -0.31 11.44 -5.38
CA HIS A 278 0.09 12.71 -4.76
C HIS A 278 1.30 13.32 -5.49
N VAL A 279 2.32 12.53 -5.84
CA VAL A 279 3.44 12.98 -6.69
C VAL A 279 2.90 13.52 -8.01
N ALA A 280 2.00 12.83 -8.69
CA ALA A 280 1.37 13.32 -9.92
C ALA A 280 0.60 14.62 -9.71
N ALA A 281 -0.07 14.79 -8.55
CA ALA A 281 -0.83 15.99 -8.23
C ALA A 281 0.03 17.25 -8.08
N THR A 282 1.33 17.13 -7.84
CA THR A 282 2.26 18.27 -7.82
C THR A 282 2.64 18.72 -9.23
N ALA A 283 2.44 17.90 -10.25
CA ALA A 283 2.73 18.22 -11.64
C ALA A 283 1.70 19.18 -12.25
N ALA A 284 2.14 20.07 -13.13
CA ALA A 284 1.23 20.76 -14.03
C ALA A 284 0.67 19.81 -15.09
N TYR A 285 -0.51 20.13 -15.62
CA TYR A 285 -1.03 19.38 -16.77
C TYR A 285 -0.11 19.52 -18.00
N GLY A 286 0.26 18.40 -18.60
CA GLY A 286 1.23 18.31 -19.69
C GLY A 286 2.65 18.04 -19.20
N SER A 287 2.87 17.81 -17.90
CA SER A 287 4.20 17.53 -17.34
C SER A 287 4.29 16.18 -16.62
N ILE A 288 5.52 15.73 -16.42
CA ILE A 288 5.89 14.51 -15.69
C ILE A 288 6.71 14.94 -14.48
N VAL A 289 6.33 14.45 -13.30
CA VAL A 289 7.08 14.66 -12.05
C VAL A 289 7.61 13.33 -11.55
N ILE A 290 8.85 13.32 -11.09
CA ILE A 290 9.54 12.13 -10.59
C ILE A 290 9.87 12.34 -9.12
N SER A 291 9.56 11.38 -8.27
CA SER A 291 9.98 11.42 -6.86
C SER A 291 11.49 11.27 -6.70
N PRO A 292 12.09 11.73 -5.57
CA PRO A 292 13.52 11.62 -5.32
C PRO A 292 14.05 10.19 -5.44
N ASP A 293 13.30 9.22 -4.90
CA ASP A 293 13.68 7.81 -4.92
C ASP A 293 13.74 7.25 -6.35
N ALA A 294 12.73 7.59 -7.17
CA ALA A 294 12.74 7.19 -8.58
C ALA A 294 13.83 7.96 -9.38
N TYR A 295 14.02 9.25 -9.10
CA TYR A 295 15.04 10.07 -9.76
C TYR A 295 16.46 9.55 -9.54
N ALA A 296 16.79 9.14 -8.31
CA ALA A 296 18.10 8.56 -8.00
C ALA A 296 18.45 7.33 -8.85
N LEU A 297 17.43 6.58 -9.31
CA LEU A 297 17.62 5.39 -10.16
C LEU A 297 17.76 5.71 -11.65
N VAL A 298 17.34 6.90 -12.09
CA VAL A 298 17.29 7.26 -13.52
C VAL A 298 18.25 8.41 -13.89
N GLN A 299 19.05 8.91 -12.96
CA GLN A 299 19.94 10.06 -13.19
C GLN A 299 20.85 9.90 -14.41
N GLU A 300 21.46 8.73 -14.56
CA GLU A 300 22.35 8.45 -15.70
C GLU A 300 21.57 8.36 -17.02
N LEU A 301 20.43 7.74 -16.99
CA LEU A 301 19.55 7.53 -18.16
C LEU A 301 18.98 8.86 -18.67
N VAL A 302 18.60 9.75 -17.77
CA VAL A 302 18.04 11.07 -18.13
C VAL A 302 19.13 11.97 -18.74
N GLN A 303 20.40 11.79 -18.39
CA GLN A 303 21.52 12.54 -18.98
C GLN A 303 21.88 12.03 -20.38
N GLU A 304 21.71 10.76 -20.69
CA GLU A 304 22.14 10.15 -21.96
C GLU A 304 21.06 10.04 -23.02
N ASP A 305 19.81 9.69 -22.65
CA ASP A 305 18.76 9.30 -23.60
C ASP A 305 17.66 10.35 -23.82
N VAL A 306 17.62 11.41 -23.03
CA VAL A 306 16.54 12.40 -23.12
C VAL A 306 17.01 13.67 -23.84
N GLU A 307 17.46 13.53 -25.10
CA GLU A 307 17.64 14.69 -25.98
C GLU A 307 16.29 15.44 -26.12
N GLY A 308 16.21 16.60 -25.50
CA GLY A 308 15.08 17.49 -25.57
C GLY A 308 14.15 17.54 -24.36
N CYS A 309 14.54 16.98 -23.21
CA CYS A 309 13.85 17.22 -21.93
C CYS A 309 14.72 18.06 -20.99
N LEU A 310 14.16 19.12 -20.44
CA LEU A 310 14.80 19.86 -19.33
C LEU A 310 14.32 19.26 -18.03
N LEU A 311 15.27 18.76 -17.23
CA LEU A 311 15.06 18.50 -15.81
C LEU A 311 15.12 19.85 -15.10
N THR A 312 13.99 20.30 -14.58
CA THR A 312 13.97 21.41 -13.63
C THR A 312 13.85 20.84 -12.23
N GLU A 313 14.90 21.02 -11.43
CA GLU A 313 14.83 20.81 -9.99
C GLU A 313 14.05 21.99 -9.39
N GLU A 314 12.77 21.81 -9.15
CA GLU A 314 12.01 22.77 -8.35
C GLU A 314 12.06 22.32 -6.88
N PHE A 315 12.93 22.95 -6.11
CA PHE A 315 12.90 22.88 -4.65
C PHE A 315 11.79 23.78 -4.14
N GLN A 316 10.60 23.25 -3.92
CA GLN A 316 9.62 23.92 -3.09
C GLN A 316 9.71 23.38 -1.65
N ASP A 317 9.52 24.27 -0.69
CA ASP A 317 9.68 24.16 0.77
C ASP A 317 8.74 23.14 1.44
N SER A 318 8.61 21.96 0.85
CA SER A 318 7.91 20.80 1.40
C SER A 318 8.79 19.57 1.23
N ASP A 319 8.83 18.69 2.23
CA ASP A 319 9.67 17.52 2.40
C ASP A 319 9.74 16.51 1.21
N VAL A 320 9.34 16.91 0.02
CA VAL A 320 9.37 16.12 -1.21
C VAL A 320 10.08 16.91 -2.30
N ALA A 321 11.37 16.68 -2.48
CA ALA A 321 12.07 17.14 -3.68
C ALA A 321 11.51 16.39 -4.90
N THR A 322 11.01 17.08 -5.91
CA THR A 322 10.48 16.49 -7.13
C THR A 322 11.24 17.02 -8.34
N ALA A 323 11.60 16.15 -9.27
CA ALA A 323 12.17 16.53 -10.56
C ALA A 323 11.05 16.54 -11.62
N SER A 324 10.96 17.61 -12.41
CA SER A 324 9.97 17.72 -13.48
C SER A 324 10.61 17.53 -14.85
N LEU A 325 10.05 16.68 -15.68
CA LEU A 325 10.46 16.46 -17.07
C LEU A 325 9.49 17.23 -17.97
N THR A 326 9.98 18.25 -18.66
CA THR A 326 9.23 18.98 -19.67
C THR A 326 9.92 18.86 -21.02
N PRO A 327 9.20 18.51 -22.12
CA PRO A 327 9.80 18.50 -23.45
C PRO A 327 10.24 19.92 -23.85
N THR A 328 11.48 20.07 -24.30
CA THR A 328 11.94 21.36 -24.82
C THR A 328 11.24 21.66 -26.15
N SER A 329 10.64 22.83 -26.27
CA SER A 329 9.96 23.33 -27.48
C SER A 329 10.92 23.73 -28.62
N SER A 330 12.14 23.18 -28.69
CA SER A 330 13.19 23.60 -29.61
C SER A 330 13.19 22.91 -30.99
N MET A 331 12.06 22.33 -31.43
CA MET A 331 11.93 21.90 -32.82
C MET A 331 11.16 22.90 -33.74
N GLY A 332 11.18 24.17 -33.41
CA GLY A 332 10.48 25.23 -34.21
C GLY A 332 11.39 26.22 -34.95
N SER A 333 12.72 26.08 -34.89
CA SER A 333 13.62 27.12 -35.42
C SER A 333 14.66 26.62 -36.45
N ALA A 334 14.70 25.36 -36.82
CA ALA A 334 15.66 24.86 -37.83
C ALA A 334 15.14 24.84 -39.30
N ALA A 335 13.92 25.34 -39.54
CA ALA A 335 13.33 25.34 -40.87
C ALA A 335 13.38 26.68 -41.62
N SER A 336 14.11 27.69 -41.12
CA SER A 336 14.17 29.01 -41.77
C SER A 336 15.55 29.49 -42.21
N THR A 337 16.56 28.60 -42.34
CA THR A 337 17.90 29.03 -42.77
C THR A 337 18.38 28.32 -44.05
N PHE A 338 17.44 27.80 -44.89
CA PHE A 338 17.74 27.32 -46.24
C PHE A 338 16.88 28.00 -47.30
N ALA A 339 16.80 29.33 -47.26
CA ALA A 339 16.26 30.12 -48.38
C ALA A 339 17.19 31.35 -48.58
N GLY A 340 18.27 31.17 -49.29
CA GLY A 340 19.16 32.30 -49.60
C GLY A 340 20.49 31.92 -50.18
N LEU A 341 20.52 31.16 -51.26
CA LEU A 341 21.58 31.20 -52.29
C LEU A 341 20.96 30.80 -53.61
N GLY A 342 20.36 31.83 -54.20
CA GLY A 342 19.95 31.77 -55.59
C GLY A 342 21.02 32.39 -56.47
N THR A 343 21.12 31.85 -57.62
CA THR A 343 21.53 32.41 -58.90
C THR A 343 22.82 33.19 -58.95
N CYS A 344 23.84 32.58 -59.44
CA CYS A 344 24.48 32.90 -60.72
C CYS A 344 25.08 31.65 -61.31
#